data_923e886c5a2cf8db05ba89cf2e72a081
#
_entry.id   923e886c5a2cf8db05ba89cf2e72a081
#
_cell.length_a   1.000
_cell.length_b   1.000
_cell.length_c   1.000
_cell.angle_alpha   90.00
_cell.angle_beta   90.00
_cell.angle_gamma   90.00
#
_symmetry.space_group_name_H-M   'P 1'
#
loop_
_entity.id
_entity.type
_entity.pdbx_description
1 polymer ?
#
loop_
_entity_poly.entity_id
_entity_poly.type
_entity_poly.pdbx_seq_one_letter_code
_entity_poly.pdbx_strand_id
1 'polypeptide(L)'
;MNRSGAARIYSLEAERAILGAILLGGPGTDEAIVRIRVADFFLSEHQVLLRHIKALHEQGKPTNDAVLLHESLAASDELEAAGGAGFVVQILDGLPRISNITHYIEIVEAKARLRQCAYIAEKILEMALGANGNAVDVLRRIEEVSAPFKIEVGQKRMLAFKSGADLAKDVNEQVEWIARGYVAKGAITELGAKVKAGKTTLILNLVRAAAEGLDFLGKPTRLTPTVYLTEQPVVSFRQSMRRANLLGRDDFRFLFYSDISTTPWPEVAAAAVNECKHLGAALLVIDTLPQFAGLKGDSENNSGDALAAMQPLQQAAADGIGTILVRHERKSGGDVGDSGRGSSAFAGAVDIVLSLRRHQGNAKRTIRVLQALSRFSETPAELLVEFTDDGYISLGEPHEAAVKEAEDSIIAIAPKSETEAVALKELMEGAKISRATAQRAIKELITERILNSTGNGKKGNPFRYFLAENRTCPTSDIGGRKENANDTDPEGVS
;
A
#
# COMPACT_ATOMS: atom_id res chain seq x y z
N MET A 1 0.51 49.28 2.46
CA MET A 1 -0.61 48.36 2.27
C MET A 1 -1.59 48.50 3.42
N ASN A 2 -2.85 48.80 3.12
CA ASN A 2 -3.88 49.19 4.10
C ASN A 2 -4.22 47.98 5.03
N ARG A 3 -3.99 48.18 6.34
CA ARG A 3 -4.26 47.18 7.41
C ARG A 3 -5.73 47.11 7.86
N SER A 4 -6.69 47.57 7.10
CA SER A 4 -8.09 47.69 7.52
C SER A 4 -8.97 46.47 7.18
N GLY A 5 -8.44 45.26 7.12
CA GLY A 5 -9.19 44.06 6.83
C GLY A 5 -8.65 42.77 7.48
N ALA A 6 -7.67 42.86 8.37
CA ALA A 6 -7.16 41.70 9.05
C ALA A 6 -8.25 41.12 10.00
N ALA A 7 -8.85 40.01 9.63
CA ALA A 7 -9.76 39.28 10.52
C ALA A 7 -9.05 39.06 11.87
N ARG A 8 -9.74 39.36 12.99
CA ARG A 8 -9.20 39.19 14.33
C ARG A 8 -8.78 37.74 14.55
N ILE A 9 -7.48 37.52 14.77
CA ILE A 9 -6.89 36.19 15.00
C ILE A 9 -6.94 35.77 16.49
N TYR A 10 -7.97 36.22 17.18
CA TYR A 10 -8.29 35.94 18.58
C TYR A 10 -9.82 35.96 18.78
N SER A 11 -10.29 35.34 19.87
CA SER A 11 -11.67 35.43 20.35
C SER A 11 -11.67 35.47 21.87
N LEU A 12 -11.75 36.67 22.43
CA LEU A 12 -11.77 36.85 23.90
C LEU A 12 -13.02 36.25 24.51
N GLU A 13 -14.15 36.24 23.78
CA GLU A 13 -15.39 35.60 24.22
C GLU A 13 -15.23 34.10 24.37
N ALA A 14 -14.52 33.43 23.42
CA ALA A 14 -14.28 31.99 23.51
C ALA A 14 -13.31 31.64 24.66
N GLU A 15 -12.24 32.44 24.85
CA GLU A 15 -11.31 32.25 25.98
C GLU A 15 -12.03 32.43 27.33
N ARG A 16 -12.83 33.51 27.46
CA ARG A 16 -13.66 33.74 28.65
C ARG A 16 -14.66 32.64 28.92
N ALA A 17 -15.32 32.13 27.86
CA ALA A 17 -16.27 31.03 27.97
C ALA A 17 -15.62 29.76 28.50
N ILE A 18 -14.39 29.46 28.06
CA ILE A 18 -13.62 28.29 28.53
C ILE A 18 -13.25 28.45 29.99
N LEU A 19 -12.66 29.58 30.38
CA LEU A 19 -12.27 29.85 31.78
C LEU A 19 -13.48 29.81 32.70
N GLY A 20 -14.57 30.43 32.28
CA GLY A 20 -15.80 30.43 33.07
C GLY A 20 -16.44 29.06 33.21
N ALA A 21 -16.40 28.23 32.16
CA ALA A 21 -16.89 26.85 32.22
C ALA A 21 -16.06 26.02 33.21
N ILE A 22 -14.74 26.19 33.24
CA ILE A 22 -13.84 25.51 34.17
C ILE A 22 -14.17 25.95 35.59
N LEU A 23 -14.28 27.25 35.84
CA LEU A 23 -14.56 27.80 37.18
C LEU A 23 -15.97 27.47 37.71
N LEU A 24 -16.91 27.20 36.82
CA LEU A 24 -18.27 26.75 37.17
C LEU A 24 -18.39 25.23 37.31
N GLY A 25 -17.35 24.47 37.02
CA GLY A 25 -17.35 23.00 37.06
C GLY A 25 -18.28 22.36 36.03
N GLY A 26 -18.37 22.97 34.83
CA GLY A 26 -19.23 22.50 33.76
C GLY A 26 -18.74 21.19 33.11
N PRO A 27 -19.56 20.50 32.31
CA PRO A 27 -19.15 19.29 31.61
C PRO A 27 -18.04 19.60 30.58
N GLY A 28 -17.02 18.73 30.47
CA GLY A 28 -15.89 18.89 29.54
C GLY A 28 -14.73 19.77 30.04
N THR A 29 -14.76 20.20 31.31
CA THR A 29 -13.68 21.04 31.89
C THR A 29 -12.35 20.33 31.94
N ASP A 30 -12.30 19.03 32.26
CA ASP A 30 -11.07 18.25 32.26
C ASP A 30 -10.45 18.16 30.85
N GLU A 31 -11.29 17.97 29.82
CA GLU A 31 -10.85 18.03 28.41
C GLU A 31 -10.23 19.40 28.09
N ALA A 32 -10.87 20.49 28.50
CA ALA A 32 -10.36 21.84 28.25
C ALA A 32 -9.00 22.09 28.93
N ILE A 33 -8.86 21.68 30.20
CA ILE A 33 -7.63 21.86 30.99
C ILE A 33 -6.47 21.07 30.35
N VAL A 34 -6.72 19.84 29.89
CA VAL A 34 -5.69 19.01 29.26
C VAL A 34 -5.35 19.48 27.86
N ARG A 35 -6.35 19.85 27.06
CA ARG A 35 -6.22 20.10 25.61
C ARG A 35 -5.66 21.48 25.29
N ILE A 36 -6.09 22.53 25.97
CA ILE A 36 -5.67 23.90 25.66
C ILE A 36 -4.31 24.20 26.32
N ARG A 37 -3.38 24.72 25.54
CA ARG A 37 -2.09 25.24 26.04
C ARG A 37 -2.26 26.66 26.54
N VAL A 38 -1.48 27.09 27.53
CA VAL A 38 -1.47 28.49 28.00
C VAL A 38 -1.24 29.49 26.86
N ALA A 39 -0.32 29.16 25.93
CA ALA A 39 0.00 29.97 24.78
C ALA A 39 -1.13 30.04 23.71
N ASP A 40 -2.15 29.19 23.80
CA ASP A 40 -3.29 29.22 22.88
C ASP A 40 -4.26 30.35 23.20
N PHE A 41 -4.20 30.92 24.42
CA PHE A 41 -4.92 32.13 24.75
C PHE A 41 -4.19 33.37 24.25
N PHE A 42 -4.96 34.38 23.88
CA PHE A 42 -4.41 35.65 23.39
C PHE A 42 -4.19 36.67 24.52
N LEU A 43 -5.16 36.76 25.43
CA LEU A 43 -5.10 37.70 26.53
C LEU A 43 -4.16 37.20 27.62
N SER A 44 -3.20 38.07 28.03
CA SER A 44 -2.19 37.70 29.05
C SER A 44 -2.81 37.31 30.39
N GLU A 45 -3.85 38.02 30.80
CA GLU A 45 -4.60 37.74 32.03
C GLU A 45 -5.25 36.35 31.98
N HIS A 46 -5.82 35.96 30.85
CA HIS A 46 -6.37 34.62 30.64
C HIS A 46 -5.29 33.55 30.66
N GLN A 47 -4.10 33.86 30.13
CA GLN A 47 -2.96 32.93 30.17
C GLN A 47 -2.50 32.63 31.61
N VAL A 48 -2.43 33.73 32.42
CA VAL A 48 -2.07 33.59 33.84
C VAL A 48 -3.08 32.71 34.57
N LEU A 49 -4.37 32.99 34.41
CA LEU A 49 -5.44 32.20 35.02
C LEU A 49 -5.38 30.73 34.61
N LEU A 50 -5.25 30.43 33.31
CA LEU A 50 -5.19 29.08 32.84
C LEU A 50 -3.97 28.31 33.37
N ARG A 51 -2.83 28.99 33.51
CA ARG A 51 -1.62 28.41 34.08
C ARG A 51 -1.84 27.97 35.52
N HIS A 52 -2.44 28.81 36.37
CA HIS A 52 -2.77 28.50 37.73
C HIS A 52 -3.83 27.39 37.84
N ILE A 53 -4.85 27.41 37.01
CA ILE A 53 -5.85 26.34 36.90
C ILE A 53 -5.18 24.99 36.59
N LYS A 54 -4.27 24.95 35.63
CA LYS A 54 -3.50 23.76 35.30
C LYS A 54 -2.63 23.26 36.46
N ALA A 55 -1.98 24.17 37.13
CA ALA A 55 -1.16 23.82 38.31
C ALA A 55 -2.01 23.24 39.48
N LEU A 56 -3.21 23.78 39.69
CA LEU A 56 -4.15 23.20 40.65
C LEU A 56 -4.62 21.80 40.22
N HIS A 57 -4.94 21.62 38.96
CA HIS A 57 -5.33 20.33 38.38
C HIS A 57 -4.23 19.28 38.52
N GLU A 58 -2.97 19.60 38.25
CA GLU A 58 -1.80 18.73 38.41
C GLU A 58 -1.57 18.34 39.87
N GLN A 59 -1.94 19.22 40.80
CA GLN A 59 -1.89 18.94 42.25
C GLN A 59 -3.10 18.14 42.75
N GLY A 60 -4.05 17.79 41.87
CA GLY A 60 -5.29 17.11 42.26
C GLY A 60 -6.24 17.97 43.10
N LYS A 61 -6.10 19.31 43.03
CA LYS A 61 -6.95 20.26 43.71
C LYS A 61 -8.15 20.66 42.87
N PRO A 62 -9.28 21.09 43.48
CA PRO A 62 -10.43 21.59 42.75
C PRO A 62 -10.05 22.78 41.86
N THR A 63 -10.38 22.70 40.57
CA THR A 63 -10.14 23.77 39.58
C THR A 63 -11.32 24.73 39.47
N ASN A 64 -12.45 24.38 40.04
CA ASN A 64 -13.69 25.17 40.10
C ASN A 64 -13.87 25.92 41.43
N ASP A 65 -12.79 26.13 42.16
CA ASP A 65 -12.79 26.91 43.38
C ASP A 65 -12.07 28.25 43.19
N ALA A 66 -12.85 29.32 43.13
CA ALA A 66 -12.32 30.64 42.92
C ALA A 66 -11.44 31.15 44.10
N VAL A 67 -11.67 30.63 45.31
CA VAL A 67 -10.85 31.01 46.48
C VAL A 67 -9.47 30.38 46.37
N LEU A 68 -9.42 29.06 46.03
CA LEU A 68 -8.13 28.39 45.82
C LEU A 68 -7.34 29.00 44.66
N LEU A 69 -8.02 29.40 43.57
CA LEU A 69 -7.37 30.07 42.48
C LEU A 69 -6.81 31.46 42.91
N HIS A 70 -7.58 32.24 43.66
CA HIS A 70 -7.14 33.52 44.23
C HIS A 70 -5.93 33.34 45.13
N GLU A 71 -5.94 32.36 46.06
CA GLU A 71 -4.80 32.06 46.94
C GLU A 71 -3.57 31.64 46.17
N SER A 72 -3.75 30.83 45.08
CA SER A 72 -2.65 30.43 44.22
C SER A 72 -2.00 31.62 43.51
N LEU A 73 -2.82 32.56 43.00
CA LEU A 73 -2.35 33.80 42.36
C LEU A 73 -1.65 34.74 43.39
N ALA A 74 -2.20 34.90 44.57
CA ALA A 74 -1.63 35.74 45.61
C ALA A 74 -0.28 35.17 46.14
N ALA A 75 -0.19 33.86 46.30
CA ALA A 75 1.04 33.20 46.74
C ALA A 75 2.19 33.31 45.72
N SER A 76 1.88 33.57 44.43
CA SER A 76 2.86 33.73 43.36
C SER A 76 3.08 35.18 42.99
N ASP A 77 2.46 36.16 43.67
CA ASP A 77 2.49 37.60 43.39
C ASP A 77 2.00 37.94 41.94
N GLU A 78 1.09 37.09 41.38
CA GLU A 78 0.57 37.23 40.04
C GLU A 78 -0.90 37.72 39.98
N LEU A 79 -1.45 38.14 41.09
CA LEU A 79 -2.85 38.59 41.18
C LEU A 79 -3.15 39.77 40.24
N GLU A 80 -2.26 40.76 40.22
CA GLU A 80 -2.40 41.93 39.31
C GLU A 80 -2.21 41.53 37.85
N ALA A 81 -1.29 40.59 37.56
CA ALA A 81 -1.07 40.08 36.23
C ALA A 81 -2.26 39.23 35.70
N ALA A 82 -3.07 38.68 36.61
CA ALA A 82 -4.32 38.00 36.30
C ALA A 82 -5.52 38.97 36.11
N GLY A 83 -5.30 40.28 36.17
CA GLY A 83 -6.36 41.30 36.04
C GLY A 83 -6.94 41.76 37.37
N GLY A 84 -6.30 41.41 38.53
CA GLY A 84 -6.71 41.78 39.85
C GLY A 84 -7.85 40.96 40.44
N ALA A 85 -8.16 41.17 41.71
CA ALA A 85 -9.15 40.36 42.45
C ALA A 85 -10.56 40.34 41.86
N GLY A 86 -10.95 41.41 41.11
CA GLY A 86 -12.26 41.53 40.49
C GLY A 86 -12.37 40.81 39.16
N PHE A 87 -11.25 40.44 38.49
CA PHE A 87 -11.26 39.90 37.14
C PHE A 87 -11.88 38.48 37.04
N VAL A 88 -11.65 37.63 38.02
CA VAL A 88 -12.28 36.29 38.12
C VAL A 88 -13.81 36.43 38.21
N VAL A 89 -14.33 37.43 38.93
CA VAL A 89 -15.77 37.71 39.00
C VAL A 89 -16.28 38.17 37.62
N GLN A 90 -15.53 39.04 36.96
CA GLN A 90 -15.89 39.52 35.61
C GLN A 90 -15.92 38.38 34.56
N ILE A 91 -15.06 37.37 34.68
CA ILE A 91 -15.10 36.18 33.81
C ILE A 91 -16.42 35.44 33.97
N LEU A 92 -16.93 35.32 35.18
CA LEU A 92 -18.16 34.63 35.51
C LEU A 92 -19.43 35.43 35.20
N ASP A 93 -19.33 36.76 35.13
CA ASP A 93 -20.48 37.63 34.94
C ASP A 93 -21.06 37.50 33.52
N GLY A 94 -22.37 37.29 33.43
CA GLY A 94 -23.09 37.27 32.16
C GLY A 94 -22.74 36.08 31.23
N LEU A 95 -22.09 35.02 31.74
CA LEU A 95 -21.84 33.82 30.92
C LEU A 95 -23.15 33.04 30.66
N PRO A 96 -23.48 32.73 29.39
CA PRO A 96 -24.57 31.82 29.11
C PRO A 96 -24.26 30.41 29.66
N ARG A 97 -25.27 29.62 29.97
CA ARG A 97 -25.08 28.20 30.30
C ARG A 97 -24.37 27.53 29.13
N ILE A 98 -23.10 27.19 29.31
CA ILE A 98 -22.28 26.56 28.27
C ILE A 98 -22.65 25.09 28.21
N SER A 99 -23.39 24.71 27.19
CA SER A 99 -23.79 23.32 26.93
C SER A 99 -22.71 22.53 26.14
N ASN A 100 -21.80 23.21 25.46
CA ASN A 100 -20.74 22.60 24.66
C ASN A 100 -19.47 23.44 24.69
N ILE A 101 -18.55 23.12 25.59
CA ILE A 101 -17.25 23.77 25.72
C ILE A 101 -16.31 23.46 24.54
N THR A 102 -16.45 22.27 23.91
CA THR A 102 -15.60 21.78 22.83
C THR A 102 -15.58 22.74 21.65
N HIS A 103 -16.71 23.36 21.33
CA HIS A 103 -16.77 24.36 20.24
C HIS A 103 -15.91 25.59 20.52
N TYR A 104 -15.88 26.09 21.78
CA TYR A 104 -15.02 27.22 22.14
C TYR A 104 -13.54 26.83 22.14
N ILE A 105 -13.22 25.61 22.54
CA ILE A 105 -11.85 25.04 22.45
C ILE A 105 -11.39 25.09 21.01
N GLU A 106 -12.19 24.58 20.06
CA GLU A 106 -11.87 24.59 18.63
C GLU A 106 -11.64 26.01 18.08
N ILE A 107 -12.45 26.98 18.51
CA ILE A 107 -12.27 28.39 18.12
C ILE A 107 -10.92 28.92 18.62
N VAL A 108 -10.59 28.70 19.88
CA VAL A 108 -9.33 29.19 20.48
C VAL A 108 -8.13 28.52 19.79
N GLU A 109 -8.14 27.21 19.61
CA GLU A 109 -7.08 26.49 18.89
C GLU A 109 -6.90 26.99 17.45
N ALA A 110 -8.00 27.19 16.71
CA ALA A 110 -7.94 27.71 15.35
C ALA A 110 -7.32 29.12 15.30
N LYS A 111 -7.72 30.00 16.23
CA LYS A 111 -7.16 31.35 16.33
C LYS A 111 -5.69 31.32 16.77
N ALA A 112 -5.30 30.48 17.69
CA ALA A 112 -3.91 30.26 18.10
C ALA A 112 -3.04 29.84 16.91
N ARG A 113 -3.50 28.88 16.11
CA ARG A 113 -2.79 28.43 14.89
C ARG A 113 -2.63 29.57 13.88
N LEU A 114 -3.66 30.39 13.67
CA LEU A 114 -3.55 31.56 12.79
C LEU A 114 -2.52 32.57 13.30
N ARG A 115 -2.43 32.83 14.63
CA ARG A 115 -1.39 33.67 15.22
C ARG A 115 0.01 33.12 14.97
N GLN A 116 0.17 31.83 15.14
CA GLN A 116 1.43 31.17 14.87
C GLN A 116 1.83 31.27 13.40
N CYS A 117 0.89 30.99 12.46
CA CYS A 117 1.15 31.21 11.03
C CYS A 117 1.56 32.65 10.70
N ALA A 118 0.89 33.64 11.30
CA ALA A 118 1.22 35.04 11.11
C ALA A 118 2.63 35.38 11.64
N TYR A 119 2.98 34.89 12.82
CA TYR A 119 4.32 35.03 13.40
C TYR A 119 5.42 34.47 12.51
N ILE A 120 5.21 33.28 11.96
CA ILE A 120 6.18 32.63 11.06
C ILE A 120 6.30 33.41 9.76
N ALA A 121 5.17 33.82 9.18
CA ALA A 121 5.21 34.63 7.96
C ALA A 121 6.00 35.93 8.16
N GLU A 122 5.84 36.55 9.33
CA GLU A 122 6.60 37.75 9.70
C GLU A 122 8.10 37.43 9.84
N LYS A 123 8.46 36.34 10.49
CA LYS A 123 9.85 35.88 10.62
C LYS A 123 10.48 35.51 9.28
N ILE A 124 9.74 34.84 8.41
CA ILE A 124 10.19 34.51 7.04
C ILE A 124 10.44 35.79 6.25
N LEU A 125 9.52 36.76 6.35
CA LEU A 125 9.67 38.06 5.69
C LEU A 125 10.90 38.81 6.20
N GLU A 126 11.10 38.87 7.53
CA GLU A 126 12.24 39.49 8.16
C GLU A 126 13.57 38.87 7.67
N MET A 127 13.62 37.52 7.65
CA MET A 127 14.80 36.79 7.16
C MET A 127 15.05 37.04 5.67
N ALA A 128 14.01 37.05 4.85
CA ALA A 128 14.14 37.30 3.41
C ALA A 128 14.63 38.71 3.08
N LEU A 129 14.13 39.74 3.81
CA LEU A 129 14.53 41.14 3.64
C LEU A 129 15.92 41.43 4.24
N GLY A 130 16.31 40.70 5.29
CA GLY A 130 17.63 40.87 5.93
C GLY A 130 18.75 40.07 5.29
N ALA A 131 18.47 39.24 4.30
CA ALA A 131 19.45 38.34 3.65
C ALA A 131 20.25 39.14 2.59
N ASN A 132 21.50 39.41 2.88
CA ASN A 132 22.45 39.99 1.92
C ASN A 132 22.84 38.98 0.81
N GLY A 133 21.85 38.46 0.07
CA GLY A 133 22.05 37.69 -1.16
C GLY A 133 22.26 36.16 -1.02
N ASN A 134 22.25 35.58 0.19
CA ASN A 134 22.39 34.13 0.36
C ASN A 134 21.02 33.43 0.53
N ALA A 135 20.39 33.12 -0.62
CA ALA A 135 19.07 32.47 -0.65
C ALA A 135 19.09 31.07 -0.01
N VAL A 136 20.21 30.32 -0.09
CA VAL A 136 20.33 28.97 0.45
C VAL A 136 20.25 28.97 1.99
N ASP A 137 20.93 29.93 2.64
CA ASP A 137 20.87 30.05 4.10
C ASP A 137 19.49 30.51 4.59
N VAL A 138 18.82 31.36 3.82
CA VAL A 138 17.43 31.74 4.11
C VAL A 138 16.50 30.55 4.03
N LEU A 139 16.58 29.75 2.97
CA LEU A 139 15.76 28.55 2.81
C LEU A 139 15.96 27.55 3.94
N ARG A 140 17.22 27.30 4.35
CA ARG A 140 17.54 26.44 5.48
C ARG A 140 16.90 26.95 6.79
N ARG A 141 17.02 28.25 7.07
CA ARG A 141 16.40 28.89 8.26
C ARG A 141 14.88 28.86 8.22
N ILE A 142 14.29 28.98 7.04
CA ILE A 142 12.83 28.81 6.86
C ILE A 142 12.42 27.39 7.23
N GLU A 143 13.17 26.38 6.82
CA GLU A 143 12.92 25.00 7.20
C GLU A 143 13.03 24.78 8.71
N GLU A 144 14.07 25.34 9.36
CA GLU A 144 14.25 25.26 10.81
C GLU A 144 13.10 25.92 11.58
N VAL A 145 12.66 27.12 11.17
CA VAL A 145 11.55 27.85 11.81
C VAL A 145 10.20 27.22 11.54
N SER A 146 10.01 26.57 10.40
CA SER A 146 8.76 25.89 10.02
C SER A 146 8.69 24.42 10.50
N ALA A 147 9.82 23.83 10.89
CA ALA A 147 9.88 22.42 11.33
C ALA A 147 8.91 22.08 12.47
N PRO A 148 8.75 22.89 13.54
CA PRO A 148 7.76 22.63 14.60
C PRO A 148 6.32 22.56 14.10
N PHE A 149 6.01 23.23 12.98
CA PHE A 149 4.68 23.28 12.37
C PHE A 149 4.37 22.09 11.47
N LYS A 150 5.39 21.51 10.79
CA LYS A 150 5.21 20.27 10.04
C LYS A 150 4.75 19.12 10.94
N ILE A 151 5.10 19.18 12.24
CA ILE A 151 4.70 18.18 13.23
C ILE A 151 3.26 18.44 13.73
N GLU A 152 2.81 19.68 13.78
CA GLU A 152 1.45 20.02 14.27
C GLU A 152 0.37 20.02 13.18
N VAL A 153 0.72 20.13 11.90
CA VAL A 153 -0.20 19.94 10.77
C VAL A 153 -0.55 18.46 10.58
N GLY A 154 0.26 17.55 11.14
CA GLY A 154 -0.20 16.19 11.44
C GLY A 154 -1.31 16.28 12.48
N GLN A 155 -2.57 16.34 12.02
CA GLN A 155 -3.75 16.18 12.86
C GLN A 155 -3.44 15.19 13.99
N LYS A 156 -3.61 15.59 15.27
CA LYS A 156 -4.02 14.60 16.27
C LYS A 156 -5.30 13.98 15.71
N ARG A 157 -5.16 12.88 14.96
CA ARG A 157 -6.30 12.06 14.58
C ARG A 157 -6.98 11.71 15.91
N MET A 158 -8.11 12.34 16.19
CA MET A 158 -8.99 11.82 17.24
C MET A 158 -9.18 10.35 16.89
N LEU A 159 -8.81 9.48 17.82
CA LEU A 159 -8.99 8.04 17.66
C LEU A 159 -10.49 7.79 17.59
N ALA A 160 -11.03 7.76 16.39
CA ALA A 160 -12.45 7.46 16.16
C ALA A 160 -12.59 5.94 16.09
N PHE A 161 -13.18 5.36 17.13
CA PHE A 161 -13.59 3.97 17.12
C PHE A 161 -14.79 3.81 16.20
N LYS A 162 -14.75 2.81 15.31
CA LYS A 162 -15.88 2.44 14.45
C LYS A 162 -16.58 1.23 15.06
N SER A 163 -17.91 1.23 15.05
CA SER A 163 -18.71 0.07 15.41
C SER A 163 -18.87 -0.89 14.22
N GLY A 164 -19.20 -2.16 14.46
CA GLY A 164 -19.58 -3.09 13.39
C GLY A 164 -20.77 -2.58 12.55
N ALA A 165 -21.69 -1.83 13.17
CA ALA A 165 -22.80 -1.20 12.47
C ALA A 165 -22.37 -0.06 11.54
N ASP A 166 -21.27 0.64 11.85
CA ASP A 166 -20.72 1.67 10.98
C ASP A 166 -20.02 1.05 9.76
N LEU A 167 -19.34 -0.08 9.95
CA LEU A 167 -18.74 -0.85 8.86
C LEU A 167 -19.81 -1.44 7.92
N ALA A 168 -20.94 -1.88 8.46
CA ALA A 168 -22.03 -2.43 7.65
C ALA A 168 -22.76 -1.38 6.78
N LYS A 169 -22.58 -0.09 7.07
CA LYS A 169 -23.10 1.03 6.25
C LYS A 169 -22.17 1.38 5.09
N ASP A 170 -20.92 0.93 5.16
CA ASP A 170 -19.94 1.16 4.09
C ASP A 170 -20.33 0.28 2.90
N VAL A 171 -20.85 0.88 1.84
CA VAL A 171 -21.46 0.21 0.68
C VAL A 171 -20.43 -0.54 -0.18
N ASN A 172 -19.15 -0.32 0.03
CA ASN A 172 -18.07 -0.97 -0.71
C ASN A 172 -17.60 -2.27 -0.01
N GLU A 173 -18.40 -3.34 -0.14
CA GLU A 173 -17.98 -4.69 0.29
C GLU A 173 -16.91 -5.32 -0.62
N GLN A 174 -16.65 -4.77 -1.81
CA GLN A 174 -15.75 -5.37 -2.78
C GLN A 174 -14.33 -4.79 -2.66
N VAL A 175 -13.35 -5.70 -2.64
CA VAL A 175 -11.93 -5.32 -2.69
C VAL A 175 -11.62 -4.60 -4.01
N GLU A 176 -11.10 -3.39 -3.93
CA GLU A 176 -10.59 -2.68 -5.10
C GLU A 176 -9.22 -3.26 -5.51
N TRP A 177 -9.20 -4.07 -6.55
CA TRP A 177 -7.96 -4.68 -7.07
C TRP A 177 -7.23 -3.77 -8.05
N ILE A 178 -5.91 -3.68 -7.91
CA ILE A 178 -5.00 -3.15 -8.94
C ILE A 178 -4.64 -4.28 -9.92
N ALA A 179 -4.30 -5.44 -9.39
CA ALA A 179 -4.20 -6.70 -10.12
C ALA A 179 -4.97 -7.76 -9.34
N ARG A 180 -6.08 -8.25 -9.89
CA ARG A 180 -7.01 -9.09 -9.15
C ARG A 180 -6.34 -10.34 -8.59
N GLY A 181 -6.48 -10.54 -7.29
CA GLY A 181 -5.89 -11.65 -6.56
C GLY A 181 -4.42 -11.47 -6.17
N TYR A 182 -3.73 -10.41 -6.64
CA TYR A 182 -2.30 -10.21 -6.39
C TYR A 182 -1.97 -8.89 -5.70
N VAL A 183 -2.64 -7.81 -6.05
CA VAL A 183 -2.40 -6.48 -5.48
C VAL A 183 -3.71 -5.75 -5.30
N ALA A 184 -4.07 -5.45 -4.07
CA ALA A 184 -5.25 -4.67 -3.74
C ALA A 184 -4.87 -3.22 -3.41
N LYS A 185 -5.76 -2.28 -3.74
CA LYS A 185 -5.64 -0.89 -3.33
C LYS A 185 -5.75 -0.80 -1.80
N GLY A 186 -4.86 -0.06 -1.17
CA GLY A 186 -4.85 0.08 0.29
C GLY A 186 -4.35 -1.16 1.03
N ALA A 187 -3.68 -2.08 0.36
CA ALA A 187 -3.08 -3.26 0.95
C ALA A 187 -1.59 -3.38 0.59
N ILE A 188 -0.87 -4.18 1.35
CA ILE A 188 0.55 -4.42 1.15
C ILE A 188 0.76 -5.87 0.69
N THR A 189 1.42 -6.02 -0.46
CA THR A 189 1.84 -7.32 -1.01
C THR A 189 3.35 -7.48 -0.89
N GLU A 190 3.81 -8.55 -0.24
CA GLU A 190 5.22 -8.95 -0.25
C GLU A 190 5.48 -9.90 -1.43
N LEU A 191 6.53 -9.66 -2.21
CA LEU A 191 7.05 -10.62 -3.19
C LEU A 191 8.43 -11.13 -2.75
N GLY A 192 8.45 -12.37 -2.25
CA GLY A 192 9.65 -13.10 -1.90
C GLY A 192 10.16 -13.97 -3.05
N ALA A 193 11.47 -14.07 -3.24
CA ALA A 193 12.09 -15.08 -4.10
C ALA A 193 13.61 -15.15 -3.88
N LYS A 194 14.23 -16.23 -4.31
CA LYS A 194 15.70 -16.34 -4.36
C LYS A 194 16.28 -15.33 -5.37
N VAL A 195 17.56 -15.00 -5.19
CA VAL A 195 18.31 -14.13 -6.12
C VAL A 195 18.22 -14.69 -7.54
N LYS A 196 17.97 -13.81 -8.54
CA LYS A 196 17.84 -14.19 -9.97
C LYS A 196 16.69 -15.18 -10.28
N ALA A 197 15.65 -15.21 -9.44
CA ALA A 197 14.45 -16.01 -9.72
C ALA A 197 13.50 -15.34 -10.73
N GLY A 198 13.65 -14.02 -10.98
CA GLY A 198 12.82 -13.27 -11.93
C GLY A 198 11.83 -12.30 -11.29
N LYS A 199 12.03 -11.90 -10.01
CA LYS A 199 11.16 -10.95 -9.27
C LYS A 199 10.89 -9.66 -10.04
N THR A 200 11.96 -8.93 -10.38
CA THR A 200 11.84 -7.65 -11.08
C THR A 200 11.13 -7.80 -12.43
N THR A 201 11.39 -8.91 -13.15
CA THR A 201 10.68 -9.19 -14.42
C THR A 201 9.19 -9.40 -14.20
N LEU A 202 8.80 -10.16 -13.17
CA LEU A 202 7.40 -10.39 -12.82
C LEU A 202 6.70 -9.07 -12.46
N ILE A 203 7.35 -8.22 -11.65
CA ILE A 203 6.78 -6.92 -11.25
C ILE A 203 6.68 -5.97 -12.44
N LEU A 204 7.70 -5.87 -13.30
CA LEU A 204 7.63 -5.01 -14.48
C LEU A 204 6.55 -5.49 -15.47
N ASN A 205 6.28 -6.79 -15.54
CA ASN A 205 5.17 -7.34 -16.30
C ASN A 205 3.81 -6.90 -15.71
N LEU A 206 3.68 -6.92 -14.37
CA LEU A 206 2.50 -6.39 -13.68
C LEU A 206 2.35 -4.89 -13.89
N VAL A 207 3.44 -4.12 -13.78
CA VAL A 207 3.44 -2.66 -14.02
C VAL A 207 2.98 -2.35 -15.44
N ARG A 208 3.48 -3.09 -16.44
CA ARG A 208 3.01 -2.96 -17.82
C ARG A 208 1.52 -3.26 -17.95
N ALA A 209 1.07 -4.36 -17.37
CA ALA A 209 -0.35 -4.73 -17.41
C ALA A 209 -1.23 -3.64 -16.77
N ALA A 210 -0.84 -3.10 -15.61
CA ALA A 210 -1.55 -2.01 -14.94
C ALA A 210 -1.51 -0.69 -15.75
N ALA A 211 -0.39 -0.40 -16.44
CA ALA A 211 -0.26 0.80 -17.26
C ALA A 211 -1.03 0.72 -18.60
N GLU A 212 -1.37 -0.47 -19.06
CA GLU A 212 -2.06 -0.72 -20.34
C GLU A 212 -3.48 -1.27 -20.14
N GLY A 213 -3.89 -1.58 -18.90
CA GLY A 213 -5.18 -2.20 -18.60
C GLY A 213 -5.30 -3.64 -19.15
N LEU A 214 -4.17 -4.34 -19.24
CA LEU A 214 -4.09 -5.73 -19.70
C LEU A 214 -4.27 -6.69 -18.52
N ASP A 215 -4.55 -7.96 -18.82
CA ASP A 215 -4.56 -9.00 -17.80
C ASP A 215 -3.13 -9.30 -17.29
N PHE A 216 -3.01 -9.49 -15.99
CA PHE A 216 -1.81 -10.00 -15.35
C PHE A 216 -2.05 -11.43 -14.86
N LEU A 217 -1.27 -12.38 -15.37
CA LEU A 217 -1.40 -13.82 -15.08
C LEU A 217 -2.84 -14.34 -15.23
N GLY A 218 -3.54 -13.88 -16.27
CA GLY A 218 -4.91 -14.28 -16.60
C GLY A 218 -5.99 -13.64 -15.72
N LYS A 219 -5.66 -12.59 -14.95
CA LYS A 219 -6.60 -11.83 -14.12
C LYS A 219 -6.58 -10.36 -14.51
N PRO A 220 -7.74 -9.67 -14.49
CA PRO A 220 -7.82 -8.27 -14.91
C PRO A 220 -7.01 -7.35 -14.00
N THR A 221 -6.44 -6.30 -14.59
CA THR A 221 -5.82 -5.20 -13.88
C THR A 221 -6.63 -3.91 -14.01
N ARG A 222 -6.41 -3.01 -13.06
CA ARG A 222 -6.91 -1.64 -13.12
C ARG A 222 -5.87 -0.75 -13.79
N LEU A 223 -6.30 0.07 -14.74
CA LEU A 223 -5.44 1.09 -15.35
C LEU A 223 -4.98 2.09 -14.29
N THR A 224 -3.68 2.16 -14.04
CA THR A 224 -3.08 3.08 -13.08
C THR A 224 -1.61 3.34 -13.39
N PRO A 225 -1.12 4.58 -13.18
CA PRO A 225 0.30 4.87 -13.11
C PRO A 225 0.98 4.13 -11.95
N THR A 226 2.31 4.05 -12.01
CA THR A 226 3.13 3.38 -10.99
C THR A 226 4.33 4.21 -10.58
N VAL A 227 4.61 4.25 -9.27
CA VAL A 227 5.87 4.73 -8.71
C VAL A 227 6.71 3.54 -8.27
N TYR A 228 7.99 3.51 -8.67
CA TYR A 228 8.89 2.36 -8.48
C TYR A 228 10.22 2.80 -7.88
N LEU A 229 10.58 2.27 -6.73
CA LEU A 229 11.88 2.44 -6.09
C LEU A 229 12.75 1.22 -6.41
N THR A 230 13.95 1.43 -6.97
CA THR A 230 14.85 0.34 -7.38
C THR A 230 16.27 0.50 -6.87
N GLU A 231 16.85 -0.61 -6.37
CA GLU A 231 18.28 -0.69 -6.03
C GLU A 231 19.16 -1.04 -7.24
N GLN A 232 18.54 -1.39 -8.37
CA GLN A 232 19.30 -1.81 -9.54
C GLN A 232 20.07 -0.64 -10.17
N PRO A 233 21.29 -0.87 -10.69
CA PRO A 233 21.99 0.12 -11.48
C PRO A 233 21.17 0.56 -12.70
N VAL A 234 21.24 1.84 -13.05
CA VAL A 234 20.52 2.46 -14.17
C VAL A 234 20.59 1.64 -15.46
N VAL A 235 21.78 1.12 -15.81
CA VAL A 235 22.00 0.36 -17.06
C VAL A 235 21.19 -0.94 -17.07
N SER A 236 21.22 -1.70 -15.97
CA SER A 236 20.50 -2.99 -15.88
C SER A 236 18.98 -2.77 -15.81
N PHE A 237 18.54 -1.76 -15.06
CA PHE A 237 17.11 -1.42 -14.97
C PHE A 237 16.55 -0.96 -16.31
N ARG A 238 17.29 -0.12 -17.06
CA ARG A 238 16.93 0.30 -18.42
C ARG A 238 16.74 -0.89 -19.38
N GLN A 239 17.61 -1.92 -19.29
CA GLN A 239 17.45 -3.14 -20.08
C GLN A 239 16.18 -3.91 -19.70
N SER A 240 15.88 -3.97 -18.42
CA SER A 240 14.66 -4.62 -17.91
C SER A 240 13.41 -3.88 -18.37
N MET A 241 13.41 -2.55 -18.30
CA MET A 241 12.31 -1.70 -18.82
C MET A 241 12.10 -1.87 -20.32
N ARG A 242 13.20 -1.95 -21.11
CA ARG A 242 13.11 -2.18 -22.56
C ARG A 242 12.42 -3.50 -22.87
N ARG A 243 12.79 -4.58 -22.18
CA ARG A 243 12.14 -5.90 -22.33
C ARG A 243 10.66 -5.89 -21.92
N ALA A 244 10.32 -5.08 -20.93
CA ALA A 244 8.95 -4.93 -20.44
C ALA A 244 8.12 -3.88 -21.23
N ASN A 245 8.66 -3.26 -22.30
CA ASN A 245 8.01 -2.18 -23.06
C ASN A 245 7.56 -0.98 -22.19
N LEU A 246 8.36 -0.63 -21.16
CA LEU A 246 8.07 0.48 -20.24
C LEU A 246 8.91 1.74 -20.52
N LEU A 247 9.90 1.68 -21.44
CA LEU A 247 10.70 2.86 -21.82
C LEU A 247 9.85 3.91 -22.55
N GLY A 248 10.05 5.18 -22.19
CA GLY A 248 9.37 6.31 -22.81
C GLY A 248 7.98 6.60 -22.26
N ARG A 249 7.56 5.92 -21.18
CA ARG A 249 6.28 6.17 -20.50
C ARG A 249 6.42 7.24 -19.43
N ASP A 250 5.46 8.17 -19.39
CA ASP A 250 5.37 9.23 -18.39
C ASP A 250 4.52 8.84 -17.16
N ASP A 251 3.71 7.80 -17.28
CA ASP A 251 2.89 7.22 -16.22
C ASP A 251 3.63 6.17 -15.37
N PHE A 252 4.93 5.99 -15.62
CA PHE A 252 5.84 5.16 -14.83
C PHE A 252 7.00 6.00 -14.33
N ARG A 253 6.99 6.31 -13.02
CA ARG A 253 8.05 7.06 -12.32
C ARG A 253 8.91 6.12 -11.50
N PHE A 254 10.20 6.38 -11.44
CA PHE A 254 11.13 5.57 -10.68
C PHE A 254 12.19 6.42 -9.97
N LEU A 255 12.68 5.89 -8.86
CA LEU A 255 13.74 6.48 -8.05
C LEU A 255 14.82 5.42 -7.83
N PHE A 256 16.07 5.76 -8.14
CA PHE A 256 17.20 4.87 -7.89
C PHE A 256 17.73 5.05 -6.48
N TYR A 257 18.12 3.95 -5.85
CA TYR A 257 18.75 3.99 -4.54
C TYR A 257 20.06 4.82 -4.55
N SER A 258 20.80 4.84 -5.67
CA SER A 258 22.00 5.68 -5.85
C SER A 258 21.75 7.16 -5.63
N ASP A 259 20.54 7.64 -5.90
CA ASP A 259 20.20 9.06 -5.87
C ASP A 259 19.85 9.55 -4.45
N ILE A 260 19.61 8.59 -3.51
CA ILE A 260 19.07 8.88 -2.17
C ILE A 260 19.88 8.27 -1.03
N SER A 261 21.11 7.82 -1.28
CA SER A 261 21.90 6.99 -0.36
C SER A 261 22.07 7.53 1.06
N THR A 262 21.86 8.83 1.29
CA THR A 262 21.96 9.50 2.59
C THR A 262 20.61 9.92 3.18
N THR A 263 19.52 9.74 2.43
CA THR A 263 18.16 10.16 2.86
C THR A 263 17.53 9.08 3.75
N PRO A 264 17.00 9.44 4.94
CA PRO A 264 16.32 8.48 5.80
C PRO A 264 15.10 7.84 5.13
N TRP A 265 14.88 6.55 5.39
CA TRP A 265 13.76 5.80 4.80
C TRP A 265 12.38 6.46 4.95
N PRO A 266 11.98 6.99 6.12
CA PRO A 266 10.69 7.66 6.25
C PRO A 266 10.49 8.84 5.30
N GLU A 267 11.56 9.59 4.99
CA GLU A 267 11.52 10.73 4.06
C GLU A 267 11.39 10.23 2.62
N VAL A 268 12.13 9.19 2.25
CA VAL A 268 12.03 8.55 0.92
C VAL A 268 10.63 8.00 0.69
N ALA A 269 10.06 7.30 1.68
CA ALA A 269 8.72 6.75 1.59
C ALA A 269 7.65 7.87 1.47
N ALA A 270 7.80 8.95 2.25
CA ALA A 270 6.91 10.11 2.15
C ALA A 270 6.99 10.78 0.77
N ALA A 271 8.19 10.93 0.21
CA ALA A 271 8.40 11.45 -1.15
C ALA A 271 7.73 10.55 -2.20
N ALA A 272 7.88 9.23 -2.09
CA ALA A 272 7.25 8.27 -3.00
C ALA A 272 5.71 8.32 -2.92
N VAL A 273 5.14 8.43 -1.72
CA VAL A 273 3.68 8.60 -1.51
C VAL A 273 3.19 9.92 -2.12
N ASN A 274 3.94 11.00 -1.95
CA ASN A 274 3.61 12.29 -2.56
C ASN A 274 3.65 12.22 -4.09
N GLU A 275 4.64 11.52 -4.66
CA GLU A 275 4.71 11.30 -6.11
C GLU A 275 3.53 10.44 -6.61
N CYS A 276 3.12 9.40 -5.85
CA CYS A 276 1.91 8.65 -6.15
C CYS A 276 0.67 9.57 -6.21
N LYS A 277 0.49 10.44 -5.22
CA LYS A 277 -0.62 11.40 -5.17
C LYS A 277 -0.58 12.39 -6.32
N HIS A 278 0.61 12.91 -6.64
CA HIS A 278 0.81 13.86 -7.74
C HIS A 278 0.48 13.22 -9.10
N LEU A 279 0.93 11.99 -9.32
CA LEU A 279 0.73 11.24 -10.56
C LEU A 279 -0.67 10.59 -10.66
N GLY A 280 -1.43 10.55 -9.57
CA GLY A 280 -2.66 9.76 -9.47
C GLY A 280 -2.42 8.25 -9.49
N ALA A 281 -1.22 7.82 -9.08
CA ALA A 281 -0.83 6.41 -9.06
C ALA A 281 -1.45 5.68 -7.87
N ALA A 282 -2.07 4.54 -8.14
CA ALA A 282 -2.57 3.64 -7.10
C ALA A 282 -1.54 2.56 -6.70
N LEU A 283 -0.43 2.43 -7.42
CA LEU A 283 0.59 1.40 -7.22
C LEU A 283 1.95 1.99 -6.85
N LEU A 284 2.50 1.53 -5.72
CA LEU A 284 3.87 1.81 -5.26
C LEU A 284 4.66 0.50 -5.19
N VAL A 285 5.87 0.48 -5.76
CA VAL A 285 6.76 -0.69 -5.71
C VAL A 285 8.08 -0.33 -5.05
N ILE A 286 8.57 -1.17 -4.12
CA ILE A 286 9.86 -1.03 -3.45
C ILE A 286 10.72 -2.28 -3.72
N ASP A 287 11.74 -2.17 -4.57
CA ASP A 287 12.64 -3.27 -4.99
C ASP A 287 14.10 -2.92 -4.66
N THR A 288 14.66 -3.26 -3.49
CA THR A 288 14.10 -4.05 -2.40
C THR A 288 13.92 -3.23 -1.11
N LEU A 289 12.94 -3.58 -0.28
CA LEU A 289 12.68 -2.87 0.99
C LEU A 289 13.89 -2.85 1.94
N PRO A 290 14.62 -3.98 2.18
CA PRO A 290 15.77 -3.95 3.09
C PRO A 290 16.83 -2.93 2.69
N GLN A 291 17.07 -2.74 1.41
CA GLN A 291 18.05 -1.76 0.92
C GLN A 291 17.60 -0.32 1.19
N PHE A 292 16.36 0.01 0.84
CA PHE A 292 15.79 1.34 1.04
C PHE A 292 15.60 1.70 2.51
N ALA A 293 15.20 0.73 3.34
CA ALA A 293 15.03 0.91 4.78
C ALA A 293 16.35 0.82 5.57
N GLY A 294 17.48 0.59 4.90
CA GLY A 294 18.79 0.52 5.54
C GLY A 294 18.99 -0.69 6.48
N LEU A 295 18.18 -1.75 6.29
CA LEU A 295 18.26 -2.96 7.13
C LEU A 295 19.49 -3.80 6.73
N LYS A 296 20.42 -3.98 7.66
CA LYS A 296 21.69 -4.71 7.42
C LYS A 296 21.98 -5.70 8.54
N GLY A 297 22.43 -6.90 8.18
CA GLY A 297 22.85 -7.90 9.16
C GLY A 297 21.74 -8.26 10.16
N ASP A 298 22.00 -8.05 11.44
CA ASP A 298 21.06 -8.41 12.52
C ASP A 298 19.80 -7.56 12.53
N SER A 299 19.84 -6.32 12.02
CA SER A 299 18.65 -5.46 11.97
C SER A 299 17.57 -6.03 11.02
N GLU A 300 17.95 -6.81 10.00
CA GLU A 300 17.00 -7.50 9.12
C GLU A 300 16.18 -8.57 9.88
N ASN A 301 16.77 -9.15 10.94
CA ASN A 301 16.13 -10.14 11.81
C ASN A 301 15.42 -9.52 13.03
N ASN A 302 15.63 -8.24 13.31
CA ASN A 302 15.01 -7.53 14.44
C ASN A 302 13.56 -7.16 14.13
N SER A 303 12.64 -7.59 14.97
CA SER A 303 11.20 -7.32 14.77
C SER A 303 10.87 -5.82 14.92
N GLY A 304 11.58 -5.09 15.79
CA GLY A 304 11.39 -3.64 15.97
C GLY A 304 11.78 -2.87 14.72
N ASP A 305 12.96 -3.18 14.13
CA ASP A 305 13.45 -2.54 12.91
C ASP A 305 12.55 -2.87 11.71
N ALA A 306 12.07 -4.12 11.64
CA ALA A 306 11.12 -4.55 10.63
C ALA A 306 9.80 -3.76 10.70
N LEU A 307 9.22 -3.61 11.89
CA LEU A 307 7.99 -2.83 12.09
C LEU A 307 8.20 -1.35 11.79
N ALA A 308 9.33 -0.77 12.18
CA ALA A 308 9.67 0.61 11.85
C ALA A 308 9.80 0.82 10.32
N ALA A 309 10.38 -0.14 9.60
CA ALA A 309 10.47 -0.09 8.14
C ALA A 309 9.10 -0.19 7.46
N MET A 310 8.15 -0.91 8.05
CA MET A 310 6.78 -1.09 7.52
C MET A 310 5.86 0.09 7.81
N GLN A 311 6.11 0.88 8.85
CA GLN A 311 5.21 1.96 9.29
C GLN A 311 4.87 2.97 8.17
N PRO A 312 5.81 3.50 7.36
CA PRO A 312 5.49 4.39 6.26
C PRO A 312 4.63 3.73 5.18
N LEU A 313 4.81 2.43 4.94
CA LEU A 313 4.04 1.67 3.94
C LEU A 313 2.62 1.39 4.42
N GLN A 314 2.43 1.14 5.71
CA GLN A 314 1.10 1.04 6.32
C GLN A 314 0.33 2.35 6.20
N GLN A 315 1.02 3.49 6.33
CA GLN A 315 0.40 4.79 6.09
C GLN A 315 0.05 4.97 4.60
N ALA A 316 0.92 4.57 3.67
CA ALA A 316 0.61 4.60 2.23
C ALA A 316 -0.63 3.74 1.90
N ALA A 317 -0.74 2.55 2.49
CA ALA A 317 -1.90 1.68 2.37
C ALA A 317 -3.17 2.36 2.93
N ALA A 318 -3.10 2.99 4.11
CA ALA A 318 -4.21 3.75 4.69
C ALA A 318 -4.66 4.92 3.81
N ASP A 319 -3.74 5.49 3.01
CA ASP A 319 -4.02 6.53 2.01
C ASP A 319 -4.59 5.94 0.69
N GLY A 320 -4.83 4.63 0.63
CA GLY A 320 -5.40 3.93 -0.52
C GLY A 320 -4.41 3.55 -1.61
N ILE A 321 -3.10 3.56 -1.33
CA ILE A 321 -2.06 3.13 -2.27
C ILE A 321 -1.78 1.64 -2.07
N GLY A 322 -1.94 0.82 -3.11
CA GLY A 322 -1.49 -0.58 -3.12
C GLY A 322 0.03 -0.63 -3.21
N THR A 323 0.66 -1.33 -2.28
CA THR A 323 2.12 -1.35 -2.18
C THR A 323 2.65 -2.76 -2.42
N ILE A 324 3.66 -2.89 -3.29
CA ILE A 324 4.44 -4.13 -3.45
C ILE A 324 5.81 -3.90 -2.84
N LEU A 325 6.19 -4.72 -1.88
CA LEU A 325 7.55 -4.77 -1.36
C LEU A 325 8.25 -6.06 -1.77
N VAL A 326 9.50 -5.91 -2.21
CA VAL A 326 10.33 -7.03 -2.64
C VAL A 326 11.31 -7.40 -1.54
N ARG A 327 11.42 -8.71 -1.27
CA ARG A 327 12.39 -9.26 -0.33
C ARG A 327 13.10 -10.48 -0.90
N HIS A 328 14.25 -10.79 -0.34
CA HIS A 328 14.97 -12.02 -0.66
C HIS A 328 14.54 -13.16 0.26
N GLU A 329 14.34 -14.34 -0.30
CA GLU A 329 14.13 -15.56 0.49
C GLU A 329 15.44 -16.06 1.13
N ARG A 330 15.32 -16.77 2.25
CA ARG A 330 16.43 -17.48 2.91
C ARG A 330 16.98 -18.55 1.99
N LYS A 331 18.29 -18.83 2.10
CA LYS A 331 18.94 -19.90 1.32
C LYS A 331 18.35 -21.28 1.65
N SER A 332 17.96 -21.53 2.91
CA SER A 332 17.34 -22.75 3.39
C SER A 332 15.95 -23.03 2.82
N GLY A 333 15.27 -22.02 2.25
CA GLY A 333 13.88 -22.11 1.88
C GLY A 333 12.95 -22.05 3.11
N GLY A 334 11.73 -22.53 2.99
CA GLY A 334 10.67 -22.50 4.00
C GLY A 334 9.31 -22.45 3.33
N ASP A 335 8.24 -22.56 4.10
CA ASP A 335 6.88 -22.38 3.60
C ASP A 335 6.61 -20.90 3.27
N VAL A 336 5.53 -20.64 2.52
CA VAL A 336 5.14 -19.26 2.19
C VAL A 336 4.80 -18.52 3.48
N GLY A 337 5.37 -17.33 3.67
CA GLY A 337 5.27 -16.57 4.91
C GLY A 337 6.47 -16.74 5.83
N ASP A 338 7.14 -17.91 5.86
CA ASP A 338 8.34 -18.16 6.68
C ASP A 338 9.64 -18.14 5.87
N SER A 339 9.56 -18.19 4.55
CA SER A 339 10.71 -18.24 3.65
C SER A 339 11.45 -16.90 3.50
N GLY A 340 10.84 -15.80 3.86
CA GLY A 340 11.45 -14.45 3.77
C GLY A 340 12.72 -14.36 4.62
N ARG A 341 13.79 -13.78 4.08
CA ARG A 341 14.99 -13.48 4.86
C ARG A 341 14.67 -12.35 5.84
N GLY A 342 15.04 -12.52 7.12
CA GLY A 342 14.81 -11.56 8.16
C GLY A 342 13.66 -11.93 9.11
N SER A 343 13.07 -10.95 9.80
CA SER A 343 12.05 -11.14 10.81
C SER A 343 10.72 -11.62 10.22
N SER A 344 10.02 -12.54 10.91
CA SER A 344 8.63 -12.92 10.62
C SER A 344 7.64 -11.77 10.80
N ALA A 345 8.06 -10.68 11.47
CA ALA A 345 7.24 -9.47 11.63
C ALA A 345 6.84 -8.83 10.29
N PHE A 346 7.64 -9.01 9.23
CA PHE A 346 7.27 -8.55 7.89
C PHE A 346 6.03 -9.29 7.36
N ALA A 347 6.04 -10.62 7.39
CA ALA A 347 4.91 -11.42 6.92
C ALA A 347 3.63 -11.13 7.70
N GLY A 348 3.74 -10.84 9.01
CA GLY A 348 2.61 -10.43 9.84
C GLY A 348 2.08 -9.02 9.52
N ALA A 349 2.89 -8.16 8.91
CA ALA A 349 2.56 -6.76 8.62
C ALA A 349 2.04 -6.54 7.18
N VAL A 350 1.93 -7.59 6.36
CA VAL A 350 1.42 -7.55 4.98
C VAL A 350 0.10 -8.29 4.86
N ASP A 351 -0.64 -8.01 3.79
CA ASP A 351 -1.95 -8.61 3.52
C ASP A 351 -1.85 -9.81 2.58
N ILE A 352 -0.88 -9.76 1.65
CA ILE A 352 -0.61 -10.82 0.66
C ILE A 352 0.89 -11.11 0.68
N VAL A 353 1.24 -12.39 0.80
CA VAL A 353 2.62 -12.88 0.61
C VAL A 353 2.66 -13.71 -0.66
N LEU A 354 3.51 -13.34 -1.59
CA LEU A 354 3.80 -14.07 -2.83
C LEU A 354 5.22 -14.61 -2.78
N SER A 355 5.41 -15.85 -3.15
CA SER A 355 6.71 -16.52 -3.24
C SER A 355 6.93 -17.09 -4.64
N LEU A 356 7.91 -16.53 -5.38
CA LEU A 356 8.26 -16.98 -6.73
C LEU A 356 9.43 -17.96 -6.69
N ARG A 357 9.17 -19.20 -7.03
CA ARG A 357 10.15 -20.31 -6.98
C ARG A 357 10.33 -20.97 -8.33
N ARG A 358 11.49 -21.60 -8.53
CA ARG A 358 11.70 -22.48 -9.67
C ARG A 358 10.88 -23.74 -9.48
N HIS A 359 10.19 -24.17 -10.52
CA HIS A 359 9.50 -25.45 -10.50
C HIS A 359 10.53 -26.59 -10.33
N GLN A 360 10.23 -27.57 -9.45
CA GLN A 360 11.04 -28.76 -9.23
C GLN A 360 10.47 -29.91 -10.08
N GLY A 361 11.27 -30.49 -10.94
CA GLY A 361 10.88 -31.59 -11.83
C GLY A 361 11.42 -31.44 -13.25
N ASN A 362 10.89 -32.23 -14.19
CA ASN A 362 11.29 -32.21 -15.61
C ASN A 362 10.75 -30.99 -16.41
N ALA A 363 10.19 -30.01 -15.73
CA ALA A 363 9.64 -28.83 -16.38
C ALA A 363 10.73 -27.98 -17.03
N LYS A 364 10.35 -27.25 -18.08
CA LYS A 364 11.22 -26.25 -18.73
C LYS A 364 11.82 -25.29 -17.70
N ARG A 365 13.06 -24.87 -17.90
CA ARG A 365 13.75 -23.92 -17.02
C ARG A 365 13.05 -22.55 -16.90
N THR A 366 12.12 -22.27 -17.79
CA THR A 366 11.29 -21.06 -17.82
C THR A 366 10.11 -21.12 -16.85
N ILE A 367 9.68 -22.33 -16.42
CA ILE A 367 8.53 -22.49 -15.53
C ILE A 367 8.90 -22.16 -14.10
N ARG A 368 7.99 -21.43 -13.43
CA ARG A 368 8.05 -21.05 -12.02
C ARG A 368 6.74 -21.44 -11.33
N VAL A 369 6.83 -21.56 -10.02
CA VAL A 369 5.69 -21.68 -9.12
C VAL A 369 5.55 -20.36 -8.37
N LEU A 370 4.39 -19.73 -8.48
CA LEU A 370 3.99 -18.59 -7.66
C LEU A 370 3.06 -19.13 -6.58
N GLN A 371 3.55 -19.20 -5.35
CA GLN A 371 2.77 -19.57 -4.17
C GLN A 371 2.32 -18.33 -3.43
N ALA A 372 1.15 -18.36 -2.81
CA ALA A 372 0.60 -17.23 -2.09
C ALA A 372 -0.01 -17.64 -0.74
N LEU A 373 0.11 -16.72 0.22
CA LEU A 373 -0.64 -16.68 1.46
C LEU A 373 -1.31 -15.30 1.56
N SER A 374 -2.63 -15.27 1.70
CA SER A 374 -3.40 -14.01 1.58
C SER A 374 -4.55 -13.96 2.58
N ARG A 375 -4.91 -12.74 2.98
CA ARG A 375 -6.16 -12.46 3.70
C ARG A 375 -7.38 -12.44 2.79
N PHE A 376 -7.17 -12.43 1.46
CA PHE A 376 -8.22 -12.37 0.44
C PHE A 376 -8.41 -13.72 -0.24
N SER A 377 -9.67 -14.12 -0.39
CA SER A 377 -10.06 -15.41 -1.00
C SER A 377 -9.76 -15.50 -2.51
N GLU A 378 -9.66 -14.36 -3.20
CA GLU A 378 -9.42 -14.28 -4.64
C GLU A 378 -7.98 -14.57 -5.04
N THR A 379 -7.06 -14.60 -4.07
CA THR A 379 -5.65 -14.92 -4.32
C THR A 379 -5.48 -16.43 -4.54
N PRO A 380 -4.98 -16.87 -5.71
CA PRO A 380 -4.74 -18.28 -5.93
C PRO A 380 -3.60 -18.77 -5.02
N ALA A 381 -3.80 -19.87 -4.30
CA ALA A 381 -2.80 -20.40 -3.35
C ALA A 381 -1.51 -20.82 -4.06
N GLU A 382 -1.61 -21.35 -5.26
CA GLU A 382 -0.47 -21.77 -6.08
C GLU A 382 -0.80 -21.64 -7.56
N LEU A 383 0.13 -21.11 -8.35
CA LEU A 383 -0.01 -20.93 -9.79
C LEU A 383 1.29 -21.31 -10.49
N LEU A 384 1.21 -22.08 -11.56
CA LEU A 384 2.32 -22.26 -12.48
C LEU A 384 2.37 -21.08 -13.46
N VAL A 385 3.55 -20.51 -13.62
CA VAL A 385 3.79 -19.41 -14.55
C VAL A 385 5.00 -19.71 -15.42
N GLU A 386 4.95 -19.39 -16.69
CA GLU A 386 6.07 -19.52 -17.61
C GLU A 386 6.61 -18.15 -17.98
N PHE A 387 7.92 -18.00 -17.92
CA PHE A 387 8.63 -16.84 -18.41
C PHE A 387 8.85 -16.98 -19.93
N THR A 388 8.26 -16.09 -20.70
CA THR A 388 8.36 -16.01 -22.15
C THR A 388 9.06 -14.70 -22.57
N ASP A 389 9.27 -14.50 -23.84
CA ASP A 389 9.84 -13.26 -24.39
C ASP A 389 8.94 -12.04 -24.13
N ASP A 390 7.61 -12.24 -24.03
CA ASP A 390 6.63 -11.20 -23.75
C ASP A 390 6.35 -10.98 -22.25
N GLY A 391 7.01 -11.72 -21.36
CA GLY A 391 6.85 -11.67 -19.91
C GLY A 391 6.33 -12.98 -19.31
N TYR A 392 5.67 -12.90 -18.16
CA TYR A 392 5.10 -14.07 -17.50
C TYR A 392 3.67 -14.33 -17.96
N ILE A 393 3.39 -15.59 -18.30
CA ILE A 393 2.05 -16.09 -18.57
C ILE A 393 1.63 -17.12 -17.53
N SER A 394 0.33 -17.23 -17.25
CA SER A 394 -0.23 -18.26 -16.38
C SER A 394 -0.38 -19.57 -17.14
N LEU A 395 0.03 -20.67 -16.49
CA LEU A 395 -0.23 -22.04 -16.95
C LEU A 395 -1.36 -22.73 -16.16
N GLY A 396 -2.03 -21.98 -15.27
CA GLY A 396 -3.05 -22.51 -14.36
C GLY A 396 -2.50 -23.06 -13.05
N GLU A 397 -3.37 -23.64 -12.25
CA GLU A 397 -2.95 -24.29 -11.00
C GLU A 397 -2.16 -25.59 -11.29
N PRO A 398 -1.23 -26.00 -10.40
CA PRO A 398 -0.40 -27.17 -10.66
C PRO A 398 -1.18 -28.43 -10.98
N HIS A 399 -2.35 -28.60 -10.37
CA HIS A 399 -3.22 -29.75 -10.64
C HIS A 399 -3.90 -29.65 -12.01
N GLU A 400 -4.28 -28.45 -12.48
CA GLU A 400 -4.84 -28.22 -13.81
C GLU A 400 -3.79 -28.42 -14.90
N ALA A 401 -2.59 -27.90 -14.68
CA ALA A 401 -1.45 -28.11 -15.58
C ALA A 401 -1.08 -29.60 -15.68
N ALA A 402 -1.08 -30.34 -14.54
CA ALA A 402 -0.85 -31.78 -14.52
C ALA A 402 -1.96 -32.58 -15.23
N VAL A 403 -3.21 -32.11 -15.15
CA VAL A 403 -4.33 -32.71 -15.90
C VAL A 403 -4.14 -32.45 -17.39
N LYS A 404 -3.77 -31.25 -17.82
CA LYS A 404 -3.55 -30.93 -19.23
C LYS A 404 -2.36 -31.68 -19.84
N GLU A 405 -1.25 -31.80 -19.11
CA GLU A 405 -0.12 -32.64 -19.51
C GLU A 405 -0.52 -34.13 -19.61
N ALA A 406 -1.41 -34.58 -18.71
CA ALA A 406 -1.96 -35.91 -18.75
C ALA A 406 -2.91 -36.13 -19.95
N GLU A 407 -3.70 -35.11 -20.33
CA GLU A 407 -4.54 -35.14 -21.53
C GLU A 407 -3.70 -35.33 -22.78
N ASP A 408 -2.65 -34.53 -22.97
CA ASP A 408 -1.73 -34.65 -24.10
C ASP A 408 -1.08 -36.01 -24.15
N SER A 409 -0.65 -36.54 -22.99
CA SER A 409 -0.04 -37.86 -22.87
C SER A 409 -1.04 -38.99 -23.19
N ILE A 410 -2.28 -38.88 -22.72
CA ILE A 410 -3.35 -39.85 -23.00
C ILE A 410 -3.71 -39.83 -24.50
N ILE A 411 -3.83 -38.65 -25.11
CA ILE A 411 -4.10 -38.51 -26.55
C ILE A 411 -3.01 -39.21 -27.37
N ALA A 412 -1.74 -39.04 -26.98
CA ALA A 412 -0.61 -39.61 -27.69
C ALA A 412 -0.59 -41.15 -27.68
N ILE A 413 -1.16 -41.79 -26.64
CA ILE A 413 -1.12 -43.26 -26.47
C ILE A 413 -2.47 -43.96 -26.66
N ALA A 414 -3.58 -43.20 -26.65
CA ALA A 414 -4.90 -43.78 -26.79
C ALA A 414 -5.11 -44.33 -28.22
N PRO A 415 -5.68 -45.59 -28.35
CA PRO A 415 -5.93 -46.19 -29.66
C PRO A 415 -7.00 -45.43 -30.42
N LYS A 416 -6.95 -45.53 -31.75
CA LYS A 416 -7.87 -44.86 -32.68
C LYS A 416 -9.17 -45.64 -32.95
N SER A 417 -9.24 -46.89 -32.50
CA SER A 417 -10.35 -47.80 -32.81
C SER A 417 -11.02 -48.31 -31.51
N GLU A 418 -12.33 -48.42 -31.52
CA GLU A 418 -13.08 -49.03 -30.41
C GLU A 418 -12.69 -50.49 -30.15
N THR A 419 -12.30 -51.23 -31.20
CA THR A 419 -11.85 -52.65 -31.05
C THR A 419 -10.54 -52.77 -30.27
N GLU A 420 -9.72 -51.73 -30.29
CA GLU A 420 -8.44 -51.66 -29.57
C GLU A 420 -8.53 -50.89 -28.24
N ALA A 421 -9.75 -50.50 -27.83
CA ALA A 421 -9.96 -49.69 -26.64
C ALA A 421 -9.25 -50.22 -25.40
N VAL A 422 -8.53 -49.39 -24.69
CA VAL A 422 -7.67 -49.70 -23.54
C VAL A 422 -8.32 -49.33 -22.22
N ALA A 423 -7.97 -50.06 -21.16
CA ALA A 423 -8.48 -49.76 -19.81
C ALA A 423 -7.73 -48.60 -19.18
N LEU A 424 -8.35 -47.94 -18.15
CA LEU A 424 -7.73 -46.88 -17.37
C LEU A 424 -6.32 -47.20 -16.91
N LYS A 425 -6.06 -48.46 -16.49
CA LYS A 425 -4.76 -48.89 -15.99
C LYS A 425 -3.68 -48.77 -17.05
N GLU A 426 -3.99 -49.16 -18.27
CA GLU A 426 -3.05 -49.11 -19.41
C GLU A 426 -2.72 -47.67 -19.80
N LEU A 427 -3.71 -46.76 -19.78
CA LEU A 427 -3.47 -45.36 -19.99
C LEU A 427 -2.61 -44.73 -18.88
N MET A 428 -2.86 -45.12 -17.62
CA MET A 428 -2.05 -44.61 -16.48
C MET A 428 -0.59 -45.08 -16.58
N GLU A 429 -0.36 -46.34 -16.91
CA GLU A 429 0.99 -46.90 -17.03
C GLU A 429 1.73 -46.34 -18.24
N GLY A 430 1.05 -46.19 -19.38
CA GLY A 430 1.63 -45.63 -20.60
C GLY A 430 1.97 -44.15 -20.46
N ALA A 431 1.09 -43.36 -19.88
CA ALA A 431 1.28 -41.92 -19.63
C ALA A 431 2.12 -41.62 -18.35
N LYS A 432 2.40 -42.64 -17.52
CA LYS A 432 3.12 -42.53 -16.23
C LYS A 432 2.46 -41.48 -15.27
N ILE A 433 1.15 -41.49 -15.20
CA ILE A 433 0.35 -40.55 -14.40
C ILE A 433 -0.40 -41.22 -13.26
N SER A 434 -0.75 -40.44 -12.22
CA SER A 434 -1.54 -40.96 -11.10
C SER A 434 -2.98 -41.29 -11.52
N ARG A 435 -3.63 -42.17 -10.77
CA ARG A 435 -5.03 -42.54 -11.03
C ARG A 435 -5.97 -41.32 -10.95
N ALA A 436 -5.76 -40.43 -9.97
CA ALA A 436 -6.60 -39.26 -9.80
C ALA A 436 -6.46 -38.28 -10.98
N THR A 437 -5.24 -38.04 -11.45
CA THR A 437 -4.95 -37.19 -12.62
C THR A 437 -5.54 -37.78 -13.89
N ALA A 438 -5.33 -39.12 -14.12
CA ALA A 438 -5.87 -39.82 -15.28
C ALA A 438 -7.40 -39.77 -15.34
N GLN A 439 -8.09 -39.97 -14.21
CA GLN A 439 -9.56 -39.90 -14.16
C GLN A 439 -10.11 -38.52 -14.49
N ARG A 440 -9.43 -37.43 -14.04
CA ARG A 440 -9.82 -36.06 -14.39
C ARG A 440 -9.56 -35.78 -15.85
N ALA A 441 -8.37 -36.03 -16.36
CA ALA A 441 -8.02 -35.84 -17.77
C ALA A 441 -8.96 -36.59 -18.71
N ILE A 442 -9.25 -37.87 -18.43
CA ILE A 442 -10.21 -38.67 -19.22
C ILE A 442 -11.61 -38.03 -19.19
N LYS A 443 -12.07 -37.55 -18.04
CA LYS A 443 -13.38 -36.89 -17.92
C LYS A 443 -13.46 -35.63 -18.79
N GLU A 444 -12.42 -34.81 -18.80
CA GLU A 444 -12.33 -33.62 -19.64
C GLU A 444 -12.26 -33.95 -21.10
N LEU A 445 -11.40 -34.91 -21.51
CA LEU A 445 -11.29 -35.38 -22.89
C LEU A 445 -12.61 -35.97 -23.42
N ILE A 446 -13.39 -36.68 -22.57
CA ILE A 446 -14.73 -37.16 -22.97
C ILE A 446 -15.71 -35.97 -23.11
N THR A 447 -15.67 -35.01 -22.21
CA THR A 447 -16.52 -33.82 -22.28
C THR A 447 -16.23 -32.99 -23.54
N GLU A 448 -14.97 -32.88 -23.93
CA GLU A 448 -14.51 -32.22 -25.16
C GLU A 448 -14.69 -33.11 -26.42
N ARG A 449 -15.23 -34.30 -26.28
CA ARG A 449 -15.42 -35.28 -27.35
C ARG A 449 -14.13 -35.67 -28.11
N ILE A 450 -13.01 -35.66 -27.41
CA ILE A 450 -11.72 -36.11 -27.93
C ILE A 450 -11.53 -37.59 -27.69
N LEU A 451 -12.04 -38.08 -26.57
CA LEU A 451 -11.97 -39.48 -26.16
C LEU A 451 -13.39 -40.06 -26.03
N ASN A 452 -13.56 -41.26 -26.51
CA ASN A 452 -14.78 -42.03 -26.32
C ASN A 452 -14.55 -43.16 -25.28
N SER A 453 -15.64 -43.64 -24.69
CA SER A 453 -15.58 -44.78 -23.78
C SER A 453 -16.60 -45.84 -24.18
N THR A 454 -16.20 -47.09 -24.06
CA THR A 454 -17.06 -48.28 -24.20
C THR A 454 -17.10 -49.05 -22.88
N GLY A 455 -18.08 -49.90 -22.68
CA GLY A 455 -18.29 -50.60 -21.42
C GLY A 455 -19.26 -49.90 -20.47
N ASN A 456 -19.57 -50.56 -19.33
CA ASN A 456 -20.55 -50.07 -18.36
C ASN A 456 -19.97 -49.87 -16.95
N GLY A 457 -18.67 -50.03 -16.76
CA GLY A 457 -17.96 -49.85 -15.50
C GLY A 457 -18.17 -50.94 -14.44
N LYS A 458 -18.85 -52.05 -14.78
CA LYS A 458 -19.12 -53.18 -13.87
C LYS A 458 -18.03 -54.24 -13.94
N LYS A 459 -17.98 -55.12 -12.91
CA LYS A 459 -17.08 -56.25 -12.86
C LYS A 459 -17.39 -57.21 -14.06
N GLY A 460 -16.44 -57.32 -14.98
CA GLY A 460 -16.59 -58.08 -16.25
C GLY A 460 -16.78 -57.20 -17.50
N ASN A 461 -17.13 -55.92 -17.36
CA ASN A 461 -17.22 -54.97 -18.47
C ASN A 461 -16.75 -53.59 -18.02
N PRO A 462 -15.46 -53.38 -17.71
CA PRO A 462 -14.92 -52.13 -17.29
C PRO A 462 -14.96 -51.08 -18.43
N PHE A 463 -14.91 -49.80 -18.08
CA PHE A 463 -14.73 -48.75 -19.07
C PHE A 463 -13.38 -48.92 -19.79
N ARG A 464 -13.44 -48.80 -21.12
CA ARG A 464 -12.28 -48.76 -22.01
C ARG A 464 -12.38 -47.53 -22.88
N TYR A 465 -11.25 -46.98 -23.29
CA TYR A 465 -11.14 -45.66 -23.89
C TYR A 465 -10.42 -45.74 -25.25
N PHE A 466 -10.86 -44.90 -26.20
CA PHE A 466 -10.30 -44.76 -27.55
C PHE A 466 -10.57 -43.33 -28.07
N LEU A 467 -9.76 -42.87 -29.06
CA LEU A 467 -9.93 -41.54 -29.65
C LEU A 467 -11.21 -41.46 -30.48
N ALA A 468 -11.90 -40.35 -30.46
CA ALA A 468 -13.06 -40.08 -31.30
C ALA A 468 -12.64 -39.95 -32.79
N GLU A 469 -13.44 -40.49 -33.73
CA GLU A 469 -13.10 -40.64 -35.17
C GLU A 469 -12.91 -39.30 -35.94
N ASN A 470 -13.15 -38.14 -35.33
CA ASN A 470 -13.06 -36.83 -36.01
C ASN A 470 -11.99 -35.93 -35.38
N ARG A 471 -10.68 -36.22 -35.65
CA ARG A 471 -9.64 -35.16 -35.59
C ARG A 471 -8.59 -35.35 -36.67
N THR A 472 -8.63 -34.45 -37.65
CA THR A 472 -7.40 -33.91 -38.24
C THR A 472 -6.62 -33.15 -37.12
N CYS A 473 -5.39 -33.57 -36.85
CA CYS A 473 -4.45 -32.88 -35.99
C CYS A 473 -4.46 -31.39 -36.36
N PRO A 474 -4.52 -30.46 -35.42
CA PRO A 474 -4.15 -29.08 -35.71
C PRO A 474 -2.65 -29.08 -36.02
N THR A 475 -2.32 -29.14 -37.30
CA THR A 475 -0.98 -28.84 -37.81
C THR A 475 -0.67 -27.41 -37.33
N SER A 476 0.40 -27.28 -36.58
CA SER A 476 1.07 -26.00 -36.34
C SER A 476 1.28 -25.30 -37.71
N ASP A 477 0.41 -24.35 -38.01
CA ASP A 477 0.64 -23.39 -39.10
C ASP A 477 1.79 -22.46 -38.71
N ILE A 478 3.00 -22.94 -38.94
CA ILE A 478 4.16 -22.07 -39.12
C ILE A 478 3.98 -21.46 -40.52
N GLY A 479 3.57 -20.18 -40.51
CA GLY A 479 3.29 -19.39 -41.70
C GLY A 479 4.38 -19.46 -42.72
N GLY A 480 4.09 -20.18 -43.80
CA GLY A 480 4.78 -20.03 -45.09
C GLY A 480 4.31 -18.79 -45.80
N ARG A 481 5.12 -17.75 -45.81
CA ARG A 481 5.03 -16.68 -46.82
C ARG A 481 5.15 -17.33 -48.22
N LYS A 482 4.08 -17.30 -48.98
CA LYS A 482 4.14 -17.46 -50.42
C LYS A 482 4.57 -16.15 -51.05
N GLU A 483 5.78 -16.12 -51.57
CA GLU A 483 6.19 -15.20 -52.62
C GLU A 483 5.29 -15.42 -53.83
N ASN A 484 4.55 -14.41 -54.24
CA ASN A 484 4.02 -14.32 -55.59
C ASN A 484 4.91 -13.37 -56.37
N ALA A 485 5.82 -13.95 -57.15
CA ALA A 485 6.34 -13.32 -58.33
C ALA A 485 5.25 -13.31 -59.41
N ASN A 486 4.92 -12.17 -59.95
CA ASN A 486 4.58 -12.03 -61.34
C ASN A 486 4.84 -10.60 -61.81
N ASP A 487 5.77 -10.53 -62.73
CA ASP A 487 6.05 -9.51 -63.70
C ASP A 487 4.80 -8.85 -64.29
N THR A 488 4.87 -7.55 -64.45
CA THR A 488 4.79 -6.87 -65.76
C THR A 488 4.79 -5.37 -65.51
N ASP A 489 5.91 -4.74 -65.90
CA ASP A 489 5.88 -3.38 -66.44
C ASP A 489 5.17 -3.41 -67.86
N PRO A 490 4.63 -2.32 -68.39
CA PRO A 490 5.43 -1.13 -68.74
C PRO A 490 4.68 0.24 -68.73
N GLU A 491 5.52 1.28 -68.77
CA GLU A 491 5.41 2.57 -69.50
C GLU A 491 4.32 3.60 -69.14
N GLY A 492 4.78 4.82 -68.83
CA GLY A 492 4.31 5.98 -69.56
C GLY A 492 4.05 7.26 -68.76
N VAL A 493 5.07 8.14 -68.77
CA VAL A 493 4.92 9.59 -69.03
C VAL A 493 3.93 10.42 -68.20
N SER A 494 4.42 11.26 -67.36
CA SER A 494 4.51 12.75 -67.39
C SER A 494 5.05 13.26 -66.09
#